data_ab8009215f7d25f90eb527db01b5d1f6
#
_entry.id   ab8009215f7d25f90eb527db01b5d1f6
#
_cell.length_a   1.000
_cell.length_b   1.000
_cell.length_c   1.000
_cell.angle_alpha   90.00
_cell.angle_beta   90.00
_cell.angle_gamma   90.00
#
_symmetry.space_group_name_H-M   'P 1'
#
loop_
_entity.id
_entity.type
_entity.pdbx_description
1 polymer ?
#
loop_
_entity_poly.entity_id
_entity_poly.type
_entity_poly.pdbx_seq_one_letter_code
_entity_poly.pdbx_strand_id
1 'polypeptide(L)'
;MGTVCKRILAPIKPFSISLRSCFYPLLKEKINGKVGDIIDILGICTTLFGVVATLGYSAIRLAAAFHSMHLLDNSSYLVPLILVSVFIIAILISLQGIANGFRILSELNLGVTFLFMLLVLLFGPTIYLISAFTENIGTYLSGLIRVGFKAYAYDVEHLDWFMDWTVFYWAWWFSWAPGFGIFIARISRGRTLREFIFGVLMVPSLFFVLWFTVFGNGAIWVNEHLAKGALGRAVNDVGSLLFDFLSYLPYSGLTKTLALFIITLFFIVTINFGIYTLNNIAIEDKSQVSPRWQSMFWGGLLSAVTFVLYLFGGIEILQSTMLFFSLPFALLMSVMAWSLLKGLRFERQYYSTEVSDLWTGANWRSRLRQLVIEPKRDDTILHLKTTALLAMRELRQLLIGTYGLNVTLQ
;
A
#
# COMPACT_ATOMS: atom_id res chain seq x y z
N MET A 1 6.27 -8.46 4.81
CA MET A 1 7.30 -7.79 5.63
C MET A 1 7.10 -8.04 7.14
N GLY A 2 5.93 -7.76 7.71
CA GLY A 2 5.72 -7.95 9.16
C GLY A 2 5.87 -9.40 9.66
N THR A 3 5.51 -10.40 8.89
CA THR A 3 5.61 -11.81 9.28
C THR A 3 7.05 -12.32 9.18
N VAL A 4 7.79 -11.89 8.17
CA VAL A 4 9.21 -12.18 7.99
C VAL A 4 10.01 -11.50 9.11
N CYS A 5 9.78 -10.23 9.39
CA CYS A 5 10.40 -9.53 10.52
C CYS A 5 10.08 -10.21 11.88
N LYS A 6 8.84 -10.66 12.10
CA LYS A 6 8.49 -11.37 13.35
C LYS A 6 9.16 -12.73 13.47
N ARG A 7 9.29 -13.50 12.38
CA ARG A 7 9.96 -14.80 12.43
C ARG A 7 11.47 -14.70 12.57
N ILE A 8 12.10 -13.76 11.87
CA ILE A 8 13.56 -13.55 11.92
C ILE A 8 14.00 -13.06 13.32
N LEU A 9 13.10 -12.38 14.03
CA LEU A 9 13.41 -11.67 15.27
C LEU A 9 12.66 -12.24 16.49
N ALA A 10 11.88 -13.32 16.29
CA ALA A 10 11.09 -13.96 17.34
C ALA A 10 11.85 -14.41 18.59
N PRO A 11 13.17 -14.73 18.54
CA PRO A 11 13.88 -15.06 19.76
C PRO A 11 14.22 -13.87 20.65
N ILE A 12 14.15 -12.61 20.14
CA ILE A 12 14.78 -11.49 20.85
C ILE A 12 13.80 -10.45 21.40
N LYS A 13 12.70 -10.16 20.71
CA LYS A 13 11.54 -9.34 21.17
C LYS A 13 10.47 -9.34 20.08
N PRO A 14 9.16 -9.32 20.41
CA PRO A 14 8.11 -9.13 19.40
C PRO A 14 8.22 -7.70 18.85
N PHE A 15 8.87 -7.54 17.69
CA PHE A 15 8.94 -6.24 17.04
C PHE A 15 7.53 -5.78 16.65
N SER A 16 7.23 -4.54 16.99
CA SER A 16 6.03 -3.87 16.49
C SER A 16 6.08 -3.78 14.96
N ILE A 17 4.92 -3.91 14.31
CA ILE A 17 4.82 -3.67 12.85
C ILE A 17 4.98 -2.16 12.64
N SER A 18 6.20 -1.72 12.31
CA SER A 18 6.55 -0.31 12.09
C SER A 18 7.54 -0.20 10.93
N LEU A 19 7.64 0.97 10.33
CA LEU A 19 8.58 1.22 9.23
C LEU A 19 10.03 1.05 9.70
N ARG A 20 10.37 1.60 10.88
CA ARG A 20 11.71 1.48 11.45
C ARG A 20 12.15 0.03 11.67
N SER A 21 11.21 -0.88 11.96
CA SER A 21 11.53 -2.29 12.18
C SER A 21 12.07 -3.00 10.93
N CYS A 22 11.76 -2.50 9.73
CA CYS A 22 12.27 -3.03 8.47
C CYS A 22 13.79 -2.84 8.32
N PHE A 23 14.38 -1.90 9.07
CA PHE A 23 15.82 -1.60 9.03
C PHE A 23 16.62 -2.33 10.10
N TYR A 24 15.98 -3.13 10.96
CA TYR A 24 16.69 -3.84 12.04
C TYR A 24 17.88 -4.70 11.56
N PRO A 25 17.77 -5.47 10.45
CA PRO A 25 18.90 -6.25 9.93
C PRO A 25 20.15 -5.43 9.58
N LEU A 26 19.99 -4.13 9.33
CA LEU A 26 21.09 -3.19 9.02
C LEU A 26 21.52 -2.35 10.22
N LEU A 27 20.54 -1.78 10.94
CA LEU A 27 20.77 -0.75 11.95
C LEU A 27 20.75 -1.29 13.39
N LYS A 28 20.27 -2.53 13.60
CA LYS A 28 20.14 -3.17 14.93
C LYS A 28 19.41 -2.22 15.93
N GLU A 29 19.96 -2.03 17.12
CA GLU A 29 19.37 -1.19 18.19
C GLU A 29 19.30 0.29 17.85
N LYS A 30 20.01 0.79 16.82
CA LYS A 30 19.97 2.19 16.39
C LYS A 30 18.58 2.60 15.84
N ILE A 31 17.71 1.62 15.54
CA ILE A 31 16.32 1.90 15.14
C ILE A 31 15.47 2.50 16.28
N ASN A 32 15.89 2.32 17.53
CA ASN A 32 15.17 2.85 18.71
C ASN A 32 15.58 4.30 19.05
N GLY A 33 16.46 4.93 18.25
CA GLY A 33 16.91 6.30 18.42
C GLY A 33 16.46 7.22 17.29
N LYS A 34 17.12 8.39 17.20
CA LYS A 34 16.82 9.45 16.22
C LYS A 34 16.72 8.96 14.77
N VAL A 35 17.49 7.95 14.38
CA VAL A 35 17.43 7.38 13.02
C VAL A 35 16.07 6.73 12.76
N GLY A 36 15.55 5.96 13.72
CA GLY A 36 14.21 5.37 13.62
C GLY A 36 13.11 6.43 13.57
N ASP A 37 13.26 7.51 14.35
CA ASP A 37 12.28 8.60 14.35
C ASP A 37 12.26 9.34 13.00
N ILE A 38 13.41 9.56 12.37
CA ILE A 38 13.49 10.15 11.02
C ILE A 38 12.79 9.26 9.99
N ILE A 39 12.98 7.93 10.07
CA ILE A 39 12.33 6.97 9.16
C ILE A 39 10.80 7.04 9.31
N ASP A 40 10.30 7.05 10.54
CA ASP A 40 8.85 7.11 10.78
C ASP A 40 8.27 8.48 10.39
N ILE A 41 8.95 9.58 10.65
CA ILE A 41 8.55 10.95 10.24
C ILE A 41 8.47 11.04 8.71
N LEU A 42 9.49 10.57 8.00
CA LEU A 42 9.47 10.53 6.53
C LEU A 42 8.30 9.67 6.02
N GLY A 43 8.02 8.53 6.66
CA GLY A 43 6.86 7.70 6.34
C GLY A 43 5.53 8.41 6.55
N ILE A 44 5.38 9.18 7.64
CA ILE A 44 4.19 9.99 7.93
C ILE A 44 4.03 11.08 6.87
N CYS A 45 5.07 11.88 6.61
CA CYS A 45 5.02 12.95 5.63
C CYS A 45 4.69 12.42 4.23
N THR A 46 5.39 11.36 3.80
CA THR A 46 5.17 10.74 2.49
C THR A 46 3.73 10.24 2.35
N THR A 47 3.20 9.54 3.35
CA THR A 47 1.81 9.06 3.34
C THR A 47 0.82 10.22 3.35
N LEU A 48 1.05 11.24 4.18
CA LEU A 48 0.18 12.39 4.28
C LEU A 48 0.03 13.08 2.92
N PHE A 49 1.14 13.45 2.28
CA PHE A 49 1.09 14.16 1.00
C PHE A 49 0.63 13.26 -0.16
N GLY A 50 0.89 11.95 -0.12
CA GLY A 50 0.31 11.00 -1.06
C GLY A 50 -1.22 10.93 -0.97
N VAL A 51 -1.76 10.86 0.24
CA VAL A 51 -3.21 10.89 0.48
C VAL A 51 -3.78 12.24 0.07
N VAL A 52 -3.17 13.36 0.47
CA VAL A 52 -3.59 14.73 0.12
C VAL A 52 -3.71 14.91 -1.39
N ALA A 53 -2.71 14.50 -2.17
CA ALA A 53 -2.77 14.57 -3.63
C ALA A 53 -3.95 13.74 -4.19
N THR A 54 -4.12 12.51 -3.68
CA THR A 54 -5.23 11.64 -4.10
C THR A 54 -6.60 12.25 -3.80
N LEU A 55 -6.74 12.92 -2.66
CA LEU A 55 -8.00 13.58 -2.27
C LEU A 55 -8.30 14.78 -3.17
N GLY A 56 -7.29 15.58 -3.53
CA GLY A 56 -7.44 16.65 -4.49
C GLY A 56 -7.90 16.16 -5.86
N TYR A 57 -7.27 15.11 -6.39
CA TYR A 57 -7.69 14.46 -7.64
C TYR A 57 -9.12 13.90 -7.56
N SER A 58 -9.48 13.28 -6.45
CA SER A 58 -10.81 12.72 -6.24
C SER A 58 -11.88 13.82 -6.26
N ALA A 59 -11.60 14.97 -5.64
CA ALA A 59 -12.53 16.09 -5.61
C ALA A 59 -12.74 16.71 -7.01
N ILE A 60 -11.67 16.87 -7.79
CA ILE A 60 -11.75 17.37 -9.17
C ILE A 60 -12.55 16.40 -10.06
N ARG A 61 -12.28 15.10 -9.96
CA ARG A 61 -13.03 14.08 -10.72
C ARG A 61 -14.51 14.06 -10.33
N LEU A 62 -14.82 14.23 -9.04
CA LEU A 62 -16.20 14.27 -8.56
C LEU A 62 -16.91 15.54 -9.05
N ALA A 63 -16.22 16.69 -9.11
CA ALA A 63 -16.76 17.91 -9.69
C ALA A 63 -17.05 17.74 -11.20
N ALA A 64 -16.12 17.16 -11.95
CA ALA A 64 -16.31 16.84 -13.36
C ALA A 64 -17.47 15.86 -13.59
N ALA A 65 -17.65 14.89 -12.69
CA ALA A 65 -18.77 13.96 -12.71
C ALA A 65 -20.12 14.68 -12.56
N PHE A 66 -20.26 15.56 -11.57
CA PHE A 66 -21.48 16.35 -11.37
C PHE A 66 -21.78 17.23 -12.57
N HIS A 67 -20.76 17.87 -13.14
CA HIS A 67 -20.91 18.70 -14.33
C HIS A 67 -21.36 17.89 -15.57
N SER A 68 -20.70 16.76 -15.84
CA SER A 68 -21.00 15.90 -17.00
C SER A 68 -22.40 15.28 -16.95
N MET A 69 -22.97 15.16 -15.75
CA MET A 69 -24.34 14.68 -15.53
C MET A 69 -25.36 15.82 -15.45
N HIS A 70 -24.96 17.07 -15.68
CA HIS A 70 -25.80 18.27 -15.54
C HIS A 70 -26.49 18.42 -14.17
N LEU A 71 -25.84 17.89 -13.11
CA LEU A 71 -26.36 17.99 -11.74
C LEU A 71 -25.95 19.28 -11.06
N LEU A 72 -24.73 19.78 -11.35
CA LEU A 72 -24.21 21.04 -10.83
C LEU A 72 -23.39 21.75 -11.91
N ASP A 73 -23.46 23.07 -11.91
CA ASP A 73 -22.65 23.89 -12.81
C ASP A 73 -21.17 23.91 -12.37
N ASN A 74 -20.30 24.01 -13.38
CA ASN A 74 -18.86 24.09 -13.12
C ASN A 74 -18.49 25.48 -12.59
N SER A 75 -18.47 25.63 -11.27
CA SER A 75 -18.10 26.88 -10.61
C SER A 75 -16.78 26.70 -9.84
N SER A 76 -16.04 27.80 -9.65
CA SER A 76 -14.79 27.80 -8.88
C SER A 76 -14.97 27.34 -7.42
N TYR A 77 -16.19 27.38 -6.88
CA TYR A 77 -16.52 26.93 -5.52
C TYR A 77 -16.91 25.47 -5.44
N LEU A 78 -17.13 24.76 -6.57
CA LEU A 78 -17.62 23.40 -6.57
C LEU A 78 -16.64 22.42 -5.93
N VAL A 79 -15.36 22.46 -6.31
CA VAL A 79 -14.32 21.59 -5.75
C VAL A 79 -14.09 21.86 -4.26
N PRO A 80 -13.93 23.11 -3.78
CA PRO A 80 -13.90 23.43 -2.36
C PRO A 80 -15.11 22.91 -1.57
N LEU A 81 -16.32 23.06 -2.11
CA LEU A 81 -17.54 22.57 -1.47
C LEU A 81 -17.55 21.04 -1.34
N ILE A 82 -17.15 20.33 -2.39
CA ILE A 82 -17.02 18.88 -2.40
C ILE A 82 -15.99 18.44 -1.36
N LEU A 83 -14.80 19.08 -1.31
CA LEU A 83 -13.78 18.79 -0.32
C LEU A 83 -14.35 18.86 1.10
N VAL A 84 -14.95 19.99 1.46
CA VAL A 84 -15.50 20.20 2.81
C VAL A 84 -16.58 19.18 3.12
N SER A 85 -17.52 18.94 2.21
CA SER A 85 -18.67 18.05 2.42
C SER A 85 -18.21 16.61 2.64
N VAL A 86 -17.32 16.09 1.78
CA VAL A 86 -16.84 14.71 1.86
C VAL A 86 -15.94 14.49 3.08
N PHE A 87 -15.13 15.49 3.46
CA PHE A 87 -14.34 15.41 4.68
C PHE A 87 -15.20 15.34 5.94
N ILE A 88 -16.25 16.16 6.03
CA ILE A 88 -17.19 16.09 7.17
C ILE A 88 -17.79 14.68 7.27
N ILE A 89 -18.30 14.14 6.16
CA ILE A 89 -18.90 12.80 6.12
C ILE A 89 -17.87 11.74 6.56
N ALA A 90 -16.65 11.79 6.00
CA ALA A 90 -15.60 10.82 6.31
C ALA A 90 -15.15 10.88 7.78
N ILE A 91 -15.02 12.07 8.35
CA ILE A 91 -14.67 12.24 9.77
C ILE A 91 -15.79 11.68 10.65
N LEU A 92 -17.06 11.96 10.36
CA LEU A 92 -18.19 11.41 11.08
C LEU A 92 -18.22 9.88 11.07
N ILE A 93 -17.94 9.26 9.91
CA ILE A 93 -17.81 7.80 9.79
C ILE A 93 -16.63 7.28 10.61
N SER A 94 -15.50 7.96 10.57
CA SER A 94 -14.31 7.61 11.36
C SER A 94 -14.58 7.60 12.86
N LEU A 95 -15.42 8.50 13.36
CA LEU A 95 -15.76 8.61 14.78
C LEU A 95 -16.71 7.51 15.28
N GLN A 96 -17.52 6.91 14.39
CA GLN A 96 -18.43 5.81 14.75
C GLN A 96 -17.72 4.47 14.98
N GLY A 97 -16.44 4.39 14.70
CA GLY A 97 -15.62 3.20 14.85
C GLY A 97 -15.00 2.75 13.53
N ILE A 98 -13.71 3.03 13.37
CA ILE A 98 -12.95 2.84 12.14
C ILE A 98 -13.05 1.40 11.59
N ALA A 99 -13.12 0.40 12.49
CA ALA A 99 -13.06 -1.00 12.07
C ALA A 99 -14.29 -1.49 11.29
N ASN A 100 -15.50 -1.13 11.73
CA ASN A 100 -16.74 -1.67 11.14
C ASN A 100 -17.24 -0.81 9.97
N GLY A 101 -17.27 0.51 10.11
CA GLY A 101 -17.75 1.42 9.05
C GLY A 101 -16.85 1.40 7.82
N PHE A 102 -15.54 1.47 8.02
CA PHE A 102 -14.54 1.39 6.94
C PHE A 102 -14.62 0.06 6.19
N ARG A 103 -14.78 -1.07 6.90
CA ARG A 103 -14.87 -2.40 6.28
C ARG A 103 -16.11 -2.50 5.38
N ILE A 104 -17.28 -2.12 5.88
CA ILE A 104 -18.54 -2.20 5.13
C ILE A 104 -18.48 -1.32 3.87
N LEU A 105 -17.98 -0.08 3.99
CA LEU A 105 -17.83 0.81 2.85
C LEU A 105 -16.85 0.26 1.81
N SER A 106 -15.74 -0.32 2.25
CA SER A 106 -14.73 -0.90 1.35
C SER A 106 -15.26 -2.14 0.63
N GLU A 107 -15.98 -3.02 1.32
CA GLU A 107 -16.61 -4.20 0.72
C GLU A 107 -17.70 -3.79 -0.29
N LEU A 108 -18.53 -2.80 0.06
CA LEU A 108 -19.54 -2.24 -0.84
C LEU A 108 -18.90 -1.63 -2.09
N ASN A 109 -17.88 -0.78 -1.89
CA ASN A 109 -17.16 -0.13 -2.98
C ASN A 109 -16.55 -1.17 -3.94
N LEU A 110 -15.91 -2.20 -3.39
CA LEU A 110 -15.35 -3.29 -4.19
C LEU A 110 -16.43 -4.03 -4.99
N GLY A 111 -17.55 -4.39 -4.35
CA GLY A 111 -18.66 -5.07 -5.02
C GLY A 111 -19.28 -4.25 -6.14
N VAL A 112 -19.54 -2.96 -5.90
CA VAL A 112 -20.09 -2.05 -6.92
C VAL A 112 -19.08 -1.80 -8.05
N THR A 113 -17.79 -1.73 -7.75
CA THR A 113 -16.73 -1.58 -8.76
C THR A 113 -16.65 -2.81 -9.68
N PHE A 114 -16.73 -4.02 -9.13
CA PHE A 114 -16.81 -5.24 -9.94
C PHE A 114 -18.07 -5.29 -10.79
N LEU A 115 -19.23 -4.92 -10.22
CA LEU A 115 -20.49 -4.85 -10.97
C LEU A 115 -20.37 -3.85 -12.12
N PHE A 116 -19.82 -2.67 -11.85
CA PHE A 116 -19.63 -1.63 -12.87
C PHE A 116 -18.71 -2.11 -14.01
N MET A 117 -17.58 -2.71 -13.67
CA MET A 117 -16.66 -3.29 -14.66
C MET A 117 -17.35 -4.36 -15.51
N LEU A 118 -18.16 -5.24 -14.88
CA LEU A 118 -18.92 -6.26 -15.59
C LEU A 118 -19.96 -5.66 -16.55
N LEU A 119 -20.68 -4.62 -16.11
CA LEU A 119 -21.65 -3.94 -16.96
C LEU A 119 -20.97 -3.26 -18.15
N VAL A 120 -19.83 -2.58 -17.95
CA VAL A 120 -19.07 -1.97 -19.05
C VAL A 120 -18.53 -3.03 -20.01
N LEU A 121 -18.08 -4.17 -19.50
CA LEU A 121 -17.67 -5.31 -20.33
C LEU A 121 -18.82 -5.86 -21.18
N LEU A 122 -20.01 -6.00 -20.61
CA LEU A 122 -21.19 -6.55 -21.29
C LEU A 122 -21.85 -5.56 -22.28
N PHE A 123 -21.82 -4.28 -21.95
CA PHE A 123 -22.41 -3.23 -22.81
C PHE A 123 -21.45 -2.74 -23.89
N GLY A 124 -20.16 -2.97 -23.70
CA GLY A 124 -19.10 -2.68 -24.68
C GLY A 124 -18.92 -3.78 -25.73
N PRO A 125 -17.85 -3.72 -26.50
CA PRO A 125 -17.51 -4.74 -27.50
C PRO A 125 -16.93 -6.00 -26.84
N THR A 126 -17.76 -6.78 -26.15
CA THR A 126 -17.38 -7.90 -25.25
C THR A 126 -16.37 -8.86 -25.89
N ILE A 127 -16.64 -9.33 -27.13
CA ILE A 127 -15.77 -10.30 -27.81
C ILE A 127 -14.37 -9.70 -28.05
N TYR A 128 -14.31 -8.45 -28.52
CA TYR A 128 -13.06 -7.70 -28.68
C TYR A 128 -12.31 -7.57 -27.36
N LEU A 129 -13.00 -7.20 -26.27
CA LEU A 129 -12.37 -6.99 -24.97
C LEU A 129 -11.82 -8.29 -24.36
N ILE A 130 -12.48 -9.42 -24.55
CA ILE A 130 -11.98 -10.73 -24.10
C ILE A 130 -10.71 -11.13 -24.90
N SER A 131 -10.72 -10.92 -26.21
CA SER A 131 -9.55 -11.17 -27.06
C SER A 131 -8.39 -10.24 -26.67
N ALA A 132 -8.67 -8.95 -26.52
CA ALA A 132 -7.69 -7.94 -26.11
C ALA A 132 -7.09 -8.23 -24.72
N PHE A 133 -7.87 -8.77 -23.78
CA PHE A 133 -7.36 -9.16 -22.47
C PHE A 133 -6.26 -10.22 -22.58
N THR A 134 -6.45 -11.21 -23.43
CA THR A 134 -5.45 -12.26 -23.64
C THR A 134 -4.18 -11.71 -24.28
N GLU A 135 -4.33 -10.87 -25.31
CA GLU A 135 -3.18 -10.21 -25.97
C GLU A 135 -2.44 -9.24 -25.04
N ASN A 136 -3.17 -8.50 -24.22
CA ASN A 136 -2.58 -7.56 -23.25
C ASN A 136 -1.71 -8.28 -22.22
N ILE A 137 -2.12 -9.46 -21.72
CA ILE A 137 -1.28 -10.28 -20.83
C ILE A 137 0.03 -10.65 -21.53
N GLY A 138 -0.04 -11.15 -22.76
CA GLY A 138 1.13 -11.53 -23.54
C GLY A 138 2.07 -10.34 -23.82
N THR A 139 1.50 -9.21 -24.24
CA THR A 139 2.23 -7.97 -24.51
C THR A 139 2.88 -7.41 -23.25
N TYR A 140 2.16 -7.40 -22.12
CA TYR A 140 2.70 -6.95 -20.85
C TYR A 140 3.89 -7.79 -20.39
N LEU A 141 3.75 -9.12 -20.39
CA LEU A 141 4.83 -10.01 -19.95
C LEU A 141 6.05 -9.95 -20.87
N SER A 142 5.86 -9.91 -22.19
CA SER A 142 6.96 -9.81 -23.15
C SER A 142 7.62 -8.43 -23.18
N GLY A 143 6.84 -7.37 -22.93
CA GLY A 143 7.30 -5.99 -22.97
C GLY A 143 7.85 -5.45 -21.65
N LEU A 144 7.69 -6.15 -20.54
CA LEU A 144 7.93 -5.66 -19.18
C LEU A 144 9.32 -5.02 -19.00
N ILE A 145 10.37 -5.70 -19.45
CA ILE A 145 11.74 -5.20 -19.31
C ILE A 145 11.96 -3.99 -20.24
N ARG A 146 11.54 -4.08 -21.49
CA ARG A 146 11.72 -3.02 -22.48
C ARG A 146 11.02 -1.72 -22.05
N VAL A 147 9.77 -1.82 -21.61
CA VAL A 147 8.98 -0.66 -21.18
C VAL A 147 9.48 -0.13 -19.85
N GLY A 148 9.85 -1.00 -18.90
CA GLY A 148 10.36 -0.61 -17.59
C GLY A 148 11.68 0.16 -17.61
N PHE A 149 12.51 -0.02 -18.65
CA PHE A 149 13.77 0.71 -18.85
C PHE A 149 13.71 1.81 -19.91
N LYS A 150 12.51 2.12 -20.46
CA LYS A 150 12.34 3.18 -21.43
C LYS A 150 12.22 4.53 -20.71
N ALA A 151 13.26 5.35 -20.76
CA ALA A 151 13.34 6.67 -20.13
C ALA A 151 13.26 7.84 -21.12
N TYR A 152 13.00 7.58 -22.40
CA TYR A 152 12.89 8.58 -23.48
C TYR A 152 14.10 9.55 -23.59
N ALA A 153 15.30 9.12 -23.17
CA ALA A 153 16.51 9.94 -23.16
C ALA A 153 16.91 10.47 -24.56
N TYR A 154 16.50 9.77 -25.63
CA TYR A 154 16.77 10.13 -27.01
C TYR A 154 15.52 10.59 -27.79
N ASP A 155 14.41 10.79 -27.09
CA ASP A 155 13.10 11.11 -27.66
C ASP A 155 12.48 12.23 -26.81
N VAL A 156 12.92 13.46 -27.10
CA VAL A 156 12.53 14.64 -26.30
C VAL A 156 11.05 14.97 -26.46
N GLU A 157 10.44 14.62 -27.60
CA GLU A 157 9.02 14.89 -27.88
C GLU A 157 8.07 14.16 -26.90
N HIS A 158 8.47 12.97 -26.42
CA HIS A 158 7.67 12.18 -25.48
C HIS A 158 8.13 12.34 -24.01
N LEU A 159 9.07 13.23 -23.72
CA LEU A 159 9.60 13.41 -22.36
C LEU A 159 8.53 13.92 -21.39
N ASP A 160 7.73 14.91 -21.81
CA ASP A 160 6.65 15.45 -20.98
C ASP A 160 5.62 14.37 -20.64
N TRP A 161 5.22 13.58 -21.64
CA TRP A 161 4.34 12.43 -21.43
C TRP A 161 4.95 11.42 -20.43
N PHE A 162 6.24 11.14 -20.53
CA PHE A 162 6.93 10.24 -19.60
C PHE A 162 6.95 10.78 -18.18
N MET A 163 7.17 12.08 -18.02
CA MET A 163 7.15 12.73 -16.69
C MET A 163 5.76 12.67 -16.07
N ASP A 164 4.72 12.98 -16.83
CA ASP A 164 3.33 13.04 -16.34
C ASP A 164 2.71 11.67 -16.09
N TRP A 165 3.05 10.66 -16.90
CA TRP A 165 2.40 9.35 -16.84
C TRP A 165 3.27 8.24 -16.24
N THR A 166 4.58 8.36 -16.27
CA THR A 166 5.45 7.35 -15.67
C THR A 166 6.04 7.82 -14.35
N VAL A 167 6.79 8.93 -14.37
CA VAL A 167 7.50 9.41 -13.17
C VAL A 167 6.52 9.81 -12.08
N PHE A 168 5.48 10.57 -12.44
CA PHE A 168 4.45 10.99 -11.51
C PHE A 168 3.72 9.78 -10.88
N TYR A 169 3.28 8.80 -11.67
CA TYR A 169 2.58 7.63 -11.14
C TYR A 169 3.48 6.75 -10.26
N TRP A 170 4.76 6.61 -10.58
CA TRP A 170 5.71 5.90 -9.72
C TRP A 170 5.88 6.62 -8.37
N ALA A 171 6.03 7.93 -8.39
CA ALA A 171 6.09 8.72 -7.16
C ALA A 171 4.82 8.61 -6.33
N TRP A 172 3.67 8.59 -7.00
CA TRP A 172 2.38 8.37 -6.34
C TRP A 172 2.32 7.01 -5.63
N TRP A 173 2.73 5.94 -6.29
CA TRP A 173 2.82 4.61 -5.67
C TRP A 173 3.81 4.58 -4.50
N PHE A 174 4.96 5.23 -4.61
CA PHE A 174 5.92 5.35 -3.50
C PHE A 174 5.32 6.10 -2.31
N SER A 175 4.51 7.12 -2.55
CA SER A 175 3.85 7.87 -1.48
C SER A 175 2.86 7.03 -0.67
N TRP A 176 2.22 6.05 -1.30
CA TRP A 176 1.29 5.13 -0.64
C TRP A 176 1.98 3.95 0.05
N ALA A 177 3.19 3.62 -0.35
CA ALA A 177 3.90 2.44 0.12
C ALA A 177 4.05 2.32 1.64
N PRO A 178 4.32 3.39 2.43
CA PRO A 178 4.42 3.28 3.89
C PRO A 178 3.12 2.75 4.51
N GLY A 179 1.99 3.34 4.11
CA GLY A 179 0.67 3.00 4.61
C GLY A 179 0.22 1.61 4.19
N PHE A 180 0.28 1.33 2.91
CA PHE A 180 -0.07 0.02 2.36
C PHE A 180 0.82 -1.08 2.93
N GLY A 181 2.12 -0.85 3.07
CA GLY A 181 3.04 -1.82 3.64
C GLY A 181 2.67 -2.25 5.05
N ILE A 182 2.30 -1.31 5.92
CA ILE A 182 1.84 -1.59 7.29
C ILE A 182 0.48 -2.33 7.25
N PHE A 183 -0.45 -1.86 6.44
CA PHE A 183 -1.77 -2.47 6.30
C PHE A 183 -1.68 -3.92 5.83
N ILE A 184 -0.98 -4.18 4.72
CA ILE A 184 -0.81 -5.53 4.15
C ILE A 184 -0.05 -6.43 5.14
N ALA A 185 0.96 -5.92 5.85
CA ALA A 185 1.67 -6.68 6.86
C ALA A 185 0.76 -7.14 8.01
N ARG A 186 -0.26 -6.35 8.37
CA ARG A 186 -1.22 -6.72 9.42
C ARG A 186 -2.19 -7.81 8.99
N ILE A 187 -2.75 -7.70 7.78
CA ILE A 187 -3.72 -8.69 7.27
C ILE A 187 -3.07 -10.00 6.84
N SER A 188 -1.76 -9.99 6.56
CA SER A 188 -1.00 -11.17 6.12
C SER A 188 -0.42 -11.99 7.28
N ARG A 189 -0.85 -11.76 8.51
CA ARG A 189 -0.39 -12.54 9.67
C ARG A 189 -0.73 -14.03 9.49
N GLY A 190 0.25 -14.90 9.72
CA GLY A 190 0.09 -16.35 9.61
C GLY A 190 0.26 -16.91 8.19
N ARG A 191 0.43 -16.07 7.17
CA ARG A 191 0.72 -16.52 5.80
C ARG A 191 2.20 -16.76 5.61
N THR A 192 2.54 -17.69 4.72
CA THR A 192 3.93 -17.89 4.29
C THR A 192 4.38 -16.75 3.38
N LEU A 193 5.70 -16.51 3.30
CA LEU A 193 6.25 -15.47 2.43
C LEU A 193 5.89 -15.69 0.94
N ARG A 194 5.85 -16.96 0.50
CA ARG A 194 5.47 -17.33 -0.87
C ARG A 194 4.01 -16.98 -1.18
N GLU A 195 3.07 -17.35 -0.30
CA GLU A 195 1.65 -16.98 -0.44
C GLU A 195 1.46 -15.47 -0.42
N PHE A 196 2.21 -14.77 0.45
CA PHE A 196 2.18 -13.32 0.53
C PHE A 196 2.60 -12.67 -0.79
N ILE A 197 3.77 -13.04 -1.33
CA ILE A 197 4.29 -12.46 -2.57
C ILE A 197 3.35 -12.76 -3.73
N PHE A 198 2.91 -14.01 -3.85
CA PHE A 198 1.99 -14.41 -4.92
C PHE A 198 0.66 -13.64 -4.84
N GLY A 199 0.05 -13.57 -3.66
CA GLY A 199 -1.22 -12.87 -3.47
C GLY A 199 -1.14 -11.38 -3.73
N VAL A 200 -0.06 -10.71 -3.27
CA VAL A 200 0.13 -9.26 -3.43
C VAL A 200 0.51 -8.86 -4.86
N LEU A 201 1.23 -9.72 -5.59
CA LEU A 201 1.65 -9.40 -6.96
C LEU A 201 0.63 -9.88 -8.00
N MET A 202 0.21 -11.15 -7.96
CA MET A 202 -0.59 -11.73 -9.05
C MET A 202 -2.03 -11.22 -9.06
N VAL A 203 -2.69 -11.20 -7.90
CA VAL A 203 -4.13 -10.85 -7.86
C VAL A 203 -4.37 -9.41 -8.30
N PRO A 204 -3.68 -8.38 -7.75
CA PRO A 204 -3.87 -7.01 -8.21
C PRO A 204 -3.42 -6.80 -9.66
N SER A 205 -2.31 -7.44 -10.10
CA SER A 205 -1.83 -7.27 -11.48
C SER A 205 -2.83 -7.79 -12.51
N LEU A 206 -3.41 -8.97 -12.29
CA LEU A 206 -4.44 -9.51 -13.17
C LEU A 206 -5.69 -8.63 -13.18
N PHE A 207 -6.10 -8.12 -12.01
CA PHE A 207 -7.20 -7.18 -11.93
C PHE A 207 -6.90 -5.89 -12.71
N PHE A 208 -5.72 -5.33 -12.60
CA PHE A 208 -5.33 -4.13 -13.35
C PHE A 208 -5.32 -4.38 -14.86
N VAL A 209 -4.76 -5.49 -15.33
CA VAL A 209 -4.80 -5.81 -16.76
C VAL A 209 -6.24 -5.91 -17.26
N LEU A 210 -7.13 -6.57 -16.50
CA LEU A 210 -8.55 -6.64 -16.84
C LEU A 210 -9.22 -5.26 -16.83
N TRP A 211 -8.97 -4.46 -15.79
CA TRP A 211 -9.50 -3.11 -15.66
C TRP A 211 -9.09 -2.21 -16.83
N PHE A 212 -7.79 -2.16 -17.13
CA PHE A 212 -7.29 -1.36 -18.25
C PHE A 212 -7.74 -1.88 -19.61
N THR A 213 -7.96 -3.18 -19.75
CA THR A 213 -8.57 -3.72 -20.97
C THR A 213 -10.00 -3.26 -21.12
N VAL A 214 -10.83 -3.40 -20.08
CA VAL A 214 -12.26 -3.04 -20.18
C VAL A 214 -12.44 -1.54 -20.42
N PHE A 215 -11.77 -0.69 -19.64
CA PHE A 215 -11.92 0.75 -19.76
C PHE A 215 -11.02 1.38 -20.82
N GLY A 216 -9.76 0.97 -20.91
CA GLY A 216 -8.79 1.53 -21.85
C GLY A 216 -9.05 1.08 -23.28
N ASN A 217 -8.97 -0.23 -23.55
CA ASN A 217 -9.25 -0.74 -24.90
C ASN A 217 -10.69 -0.49 -25.29
N GLY A 218 -11.65 -0.52 -24.33
CA GLY A 218 -13.04 -0.16 -24.55
C GLY A 218 -13.19 1.29 -25.03
N ALA A 219 -12.51 2.24 -24.39
CA ALA A 219 -12.53 3.65 -24.80
C ALA A 219 -11.86 3.87 -26.16
N ILE A 220 -10.75 3.19 -26.45
CA ILE A 220 -10.09 3.22 -27.76
C ILE A 220 -11.05 2.72 -28.85
N TRP A 221 -11.66 1.56 -28.62
CA TRP A 221 -12.61 1.00 -29.57
C TRP A 221 -13.81 1.93 -29.82
N VAL A 222 -14.38 2.52 -28.77
CA VAL A 222 -15.48 3.49 -28.86
C VAL A 222 -15.02 4.74 -29.61
N ASN A 223 -13.82 5.23 -29.35
CA ASN A 223 -13.25 6.39 -30.02
C ASN A 223 -13.16 6.19 -31.54
N GLU A 224 -12.74 5.00 -31.98
CA GLU A 224 -12.59 4.66 -33.38
C GLU A 224 -13.93 4.40 -34.08
N HIS A 225 -14.83 3.62 -33.45
CA HIS A 225 -16.02 3.09 -34.12
C HIS A 225 -17.28 3.94 -33.89
N LEU A 226 -17.42 4.56 -32.70
CA LEU A 226 -18.63 5.29 -32.33
C LEU A 226 -18.41 6.80 -32.26
N ALA A 227 -17.35 7.25 -31.61
CA ALA A 227 -17.06 8.65 -31.35
C ALA A 227 -16.31 9.37 -32.48
N LYS A 228 -15.83 8.65 -33.50
CA LYS A 228 -15.09 9.20 -34.66
C LYS A 228 -13.95 10.15 -34.25
N GLY A 229 -13.17 9.77 -33.25
CA GLY A 229 -12.05 10.55 -32.72
C GLY A 229 -12.41 11.61 -31.67
N ALA A 230 -13.67 11.75 -31.27
CA ALA A 230 -14.07 12.77 -30.29
C ALA A 230 -13.43 12.56 -28.91
N LEU A 231 -13.34 11.31 -28.44
CA LEU A 231 -12.70 11.01 -27.15
C LEU A 231 -11.19 11.30 -27.19
N GLY A 232 -10.52 11.05 -28.31
CA GLY A 232 -9.10 11.38 -28.49
C GLY A 232 -8.83 12.88 -28.40
N ARG A 233 -9.75 13.73 -28.87
CA ARG A 233 -9.65 15.19 -28.74
C ARG A 233 -9.91 15.68 -27.31
N ALA A 234 -10.71 14.94 -26.54
CA ALA A 234 -11.03 15.26 -25.15
C ALA A 234 -10.00 14.70 -24.14
N VAL A 235 -8.94 14.05 -24.61
CA VAL A 235 -7.93 13.37 -23.76
C VAL A 235 -7.26 14.30 -22.75
N ASN A 236 -7.19 15.59 -23.04
CA ASN A 236 -6.60 16.58 -22.14
C ASN A 236 -7.51 16.91 -20.95
N ASP A 237 -8.82 16.65 -21.04
CA ASP A 237 -9.74 16.77 -19.91
C ASP A 237 -9.95 15.39 -19.25
N VAL A 238 -8.95 14.97 -18.50
CA VAL A 238 -8.95 13.67 -17.80
C VAL A 238 -10.12 13.54 -16.82
N GLY A 239 -10.68 14.66 -16.35
CA GLY A 239 -11.80 14.69 -15.41
C GLY A 239 -13.10 14.18 -16.01
N SER A 240 -13.45 14.61 -17.23
CA SER A 240 -14.69 14.27 -17.93
C SER A 240 -14.61 13.01 -18.78
N LEU A 241 -13.41 12.60 -19.20
CA LEU A 241 -13.17 11.56 -20.22
C LEU A 241 -13.90 10.23 -19.92
N LEU A 242 -13.94 9.80 -18.66
CA LEU A 242 -14.70 8.60 -18.27
C LEU A 242 -16.19 8.74 -18.57
N PHE A 243 -16.78 9.88 -18.23
CA PHE A 243 -18.21 10.14 -18.43
C PHE A 243 -18.56 10.32 -19.90
N ASP A 244 -17.65 10.90 -20.68
CA ASP A 244 -17.77 11.02 -22.13
C ASP A 244 -17.75 9.63 -22.79
N PHE A 245 -16.81 8.76 -22.40
CA PHE A 245 -16.78 7.36 -22.83
C PHE A 245 -18.09 6.63 -22.49
N LEU A 246 -18.57 6.73 -21.25
CA LEU A 246 -19.80 6.08 -20.82
C LEU A 246 -21.04 6.60 -21.57
N SER A 247 -21.00 7.81 -22.14
CA SER A 247 -22.09 8.38 -22.94
C SER A 247 -22.37 7.62 -24.22
N TYR A 248 -21.36 6.92 -24.76
CA TYR A 248 -21.48 6.12 -25.97
C TYR A 248 -21.95 4.68 -25.71
N LEU A 249 -22.01 4.25 -24.44
CA LEU A 249 -22.46 2.92 -24.09
C LEU A 249 -23.98 2.86 -23.91
N PRO A 250 -24.61 1.70 -24.17
CA PRO A 250 -26.00 1.46 -23.80
C PRO A 250 -26.22 1.72 -22.30
N TYR A 251 -27.40 2.22 -21.94
CA TYR A 251 -27.74 2.55 -20.56
C TYR A 251 -26.77 3.52 -19.88
N SER A 252 -26.31 4.54 -20.62
CA SER A 252 -25.34 5.53 -20.16
C SER A 252 -25.73 6.20 -18.84
N GLY A 253 -27.02 6.45 -18.59
CA GLY A 253 -27.50 6.98 -17.31
C GLY A 253 -27.18 6.08 -16.12
N LEU A 254 -27.37 4.76 -16.26
CA LEU A 254 -27.03 3.79 -15.22
C LEU A 254 -25.52 3.73 -14.96
N THR A 255 -24.73 3.59 -16.03
CA THR A 255 -23.26 3.47 -15.91
C THR A 255 -22.63 4.74 -15.35
N LYS A 256 -23.09 5.93 -15.74
CA LYS A 256 -22.64 7.21 -15.17
C LYS A 256 -23.00 7.35 -13.69
N THR A 257 -24.23 6.96 -13.31
CA THR A 257 -24.65 7.00 -11.90
C THR A 257 -23.82 6.06 -11.03
N LEU A 258 -23.54 4.85 -11.52
CA LEU A 258 -22.65 3.91 -10.82
C LEU A 258 -21.22 4.47 -10.72
N ALA A 259 -20.70 5.07 -11.78
CA ALA A 259 -19.38 5.69 -11.76
C ALA A 259 -19.29 6.82 -10.71
N LEU A 260 -20.29 7.71 -10.69
CA LEU A 260 -20.41 8.78 -9.69
C LEU A 260 -20.43 8.22 -8.26
N PHE A 261 -21.22 7.17 -8.04
CA PHE A 261 -21.34 6.53 -6.74
C PHE A 261 -20.01 5.89 -6.30
N ILE A 262 -19.34 5.17 -7.21
CA ILE A 262 -18.02 4.56 -6.96
C ILE A 262 -16.98 5.63 -6.61
N ILE A 263 -16.90 6.72 -7.39
CA ILE A 263 -15.93 7.80 -7.13
C ILE A 263 -16.18 8.42 -5.76
N THR A 264 -17.44 8.63 -5.38
CA THR A 264 -17.80 9.17 -4.06
C THR A 264 -17.41 8.23 -2.94
N LEU A 265 -17.69 6.91 -3.06
CA LEU A 265 -17.29 5.92 -2.09
C LEU A 265 -15.76 5.82 -1.97
N PHE A 266 -15.07 5.81 -3.11
CA PHE A 266 -13.60 5.79 -3.13
C PHE A 266 -13.00 6.98 -2.40
N PHE A 267 -13.57 8.17 -2.59
CA PHE A 267 -13.11 9.37 -1.91
C PHE A 267 -13.23 9.23 -0.38
N ILE A 268 -14.41 8.80 0.11
CA ILE A 268 -14.64 8.58 1.55
C ILE A 268 -13.72 7.50 2.10
N VAL A 269 -13.58 6.37 1.39
CA VAL A 269 -12.70 5.25 1.79
C VAL A 269 -11.25 5.70 1.86
N THR A 270 -10.79 6.52 0.90
CA THR A 270 -9.42 7.06 0.86
C THR A 270 -9.11 7.95 2.08
N ILE A 271 -10.04 8.83 2.47
CA ILE A 271 -9.86 9.65 3.68
C ILE A 271 -9.73 8.76 4.92
N ASN A 272 -10.63 7.79 5.08
CA ASN A 272 -10.60 6.88 6.21
C ASN A 272 -9.34 6.00 6.24
N PHE A 273 -8.86 5.56 5.07
CA PHE A 273 -7.59 4.85 4.95
C PHE A 273 -6.41 5.74 5.35
N GLY A 274 -6.40 7.01 4.93
CA GLY A 274 -5.38 7.99 5.34
C GLY A 274 -5.35 8.19 6.85
N ILE A 275 -6.51 8.43 7.47
CA ILE A 275 -6.65 8.58 8.92
C ILE A 275 -6.15 7.31 9.64
N TYR A 276 -6.60 6.13 9.19
CA TYR A 276 -6.19 4.85 9.78
C TYR A 276 -4.68 4.65 9.69
N THR A 277 -4.09 4.93 8.55
CA THR A 277 -2.67 4.72 8.30
C THR A 277 -1.80 5.66 9.13
N LEU A 278 -2.11 6.96 9.13
CA LEU A 278 -1.38 7.97 9.90
C LEU A 278 -1.49 7.68 11.41
N ASN A 279 -2.66 7.29 11.90
CA ASN A 279 -2.82 6.81 13.26
C ASN A 279 -1.88 5.64 13.57
N ASN A 280 -1.81 4.66 12.67
CA ASN A 280 -0.99 3.47 12.89
C ASN A 280 0.51 3.72 12.83
N ILE A 281 0.96 4.69 12.03
CA ILE A 281 2.38 5.08 11.99
C ILE A 281 2.74 5.87 13.25
N ALA A 282 1.86 6.77 13.69
CA ALA A 282 2.12 7.69 14.79
C ALA A 282 2.03 7.06 16.20
N ILE A 283 1.27 5.96 16.38
CA ILE A 283 1.14 5.30 17.69
C ILE A 283 2.41 4.53 18.03
N GLU A 284 2.95 4.74 19.20
CA GLU A 284 4.10 4.02 19.75
C GLU A 284 3.75 2.57 20.11
N ASP A 285 2.70 2.38 20.90
CA ASP A 285 2.19 1.04 21.26
C ASP A 285 1.17 0.53 20.25
N LYS A 286 1.64 -0.30 19.33
CA LYS A 286 0.82 -0.87 18.23
C LYS A 286 -0.27 -1.86 18.69
N SER A 287 -0.36 -2.18 19.97
CA SER A 287 -1.42 -3.02 20.56
C SER A 287 -2.65 -2.22 20.94
N GLN A 288 -2.53 -0.92 21.12
CA GLN A 288 -3.61 -0.05 21.52
C GLN A 288 -4.46 0.43 20.35
N VAL A 289 -5.74 0.66 20.61
CA VAL A 289 -6.65 1.29 19.66
C VAL A 289 -6.43 2.80 19.71
N SER A 290 -6.30 3.43 18.54
CA SER A 290 -6.12 4.88 18.44
C SER A 290 -7.26 5.63 19.11
N PRO A 291 -6.97 6.62 19.97
CA PRO A 291 -8.01 7.43 20.59
C PRO A 291 -8.73 8.28 19.53
N ARG A 292 -10.02 8.56 19.77
CA ARG A 292 -10.88 9.31 18.83
C ARG A 292 -10.31 10.68 18.46
N TRP A 293 -9.71 11.39 19.43
CA TRP A 293 -9.10 12.71 19.17
C TRP A 293 -8.01 12.65 18.12
N GLN A 294 -7.21 11.58 18.08
CA GLN A 294 -6.13 11.41 17.11
C GLN A 294 -6.68 11.22 15.69
N SER A 295 -7.79 10.49 15.54
CA SER A 295 -8.49 10.37 14.26
C SER A 295 -9.06 11.71 13.79
N MET A 296 -9.60 12.52 14.70
CA MET A 296 -10.05 13.88 14.41
C MET A 296 -8.88 14.79 13.99
N PHE A 297 -7.76 14.68 14.68
CA PHE A 297 -6.55 15.44 14.36
C PHE A 297 -6.05 15.13 12.94
N TRP A 298 -5.87 13.84 12.62
CA TRP A 298 -5.41 13.44 11.28
C TRP A 298 -6.44 13.77 10.19
N GLY A 299 -7.72 13.57 10.45
CA GLY A 299 -8.79 13.95 9.51
C GLY A 299 -8.82 15.45 9.27
N GLY A 300 -8.74 16.26 10.32
CA GLY A 300 -8.66 17.71 10.23
C GLY A 300 -7.39 18.19 9.51
N LEU A 301 -6.24 17.58 9.80
CA LEU A 301 -4.97 17.93 9.14
C LEU A 301 -5.00 17.59 7.65
N LEU A 302 -5.47 16.39 7.27
CA LEU A 302 -5.65 16.00 5.87
C LEU A 302 -6.58 16.97 5.13
N SER A 303 -7.71 17.32 5.77
CA SER A 303 -8.66 18.30 5.22
C SER A 303 -8.02 19.66 5.00
N ALA A 304 -7.39 20.21 6.05
CA ALA A 304 -6.78 21.53 6.00
C ALA A 304 -5.66 21.62 4.96
N VAL A 305 -4.76 20.62 4.93
CA VAL A 305 -3.65 20.59 3.98
C VAL A 305 -4.16 20.44 2.54
N THR A 306 -5.11 19.53 2.29
CA THR A 306 -5.70 19.36 0.94
C THR A 306 -6.37 20.65 0.48
N PHE A 307 -7.17 21.26 1.34
CA PHE A 307 -7.91 22.48 1.03
C PHE A 307 -6.97 23.66 0.75
N VAL A 308 -6.00 23.87 1.62
CA VAL A 308 -5.01 24.96 1.48
C VAL A 308 -4.19 24.81 0.19
N LEU A 309 -3.60 23.61 -0.04
CA LEU A 309 -2.78 23.38 -1.23
C LEU A 309 -3.63 23.52 -2.52
N TYR A 310 -4.86 23.04 -2.50
CA TYR A 310 -5.76 23.22 -3.65
C TYR A 310 -6.07 24.69 -3.93
N LEU A 311 -6.35 25.50 -2.89
CA LEU A 311 -6.66 26.92 -3.07
C LEU A 311 -5.48 27.76 -3.58
N PHE A 312 -4.26 27.43 -3.14
CA PHE A 312 -3.06 28.23 -3.49
C PHE A 312 -2.45 27.88 -4.85
N GLY A 313 -2.71 26.68 -5.39
CA GLY A 313 -2.08 26.29 -6.64
C GLY A 313 -2.71 25.09 -7.33
N GLY A 314 -3.92 24.73 -6.95
CA GLY A 314 -4.68 23.67 -7.62
C GLY A 314 -3.97 22.31 -7.57
N ILE A 315 -4.10 21.59 -8.68
CA ILE A 315 -3.57 20.23 -8.82
C ILE A 315 -2.04 20.20 -8.88
N GLU A 316 -1.41 21.21 -9.47
CA GLU A 316 0.03 21.26 -9.69
C GLU A 316 0.82 21.30 -8.38
N ILE A 317 0.36 22.09 -7.39
CA ILE A 317 0.99 22.13 -6.07
C ILE A 317 0.80 20.82 -5.33
N LEU A 318 -0.38 20.19 -5.43
CA LEU A 318 -0.64 18.88 -4.84
C LEU A 318 0.31 17.81 -5.40
N GLN A 319 0.51 17.81 -6.73
CA GLN A 319 1.44 16.90 -7.41
C GLN A 319 2.89 17.16 -6.97
N SER A 320 3.34 18.40 -7.06
CA SER A 320 4.71 18.78 -6.75
C SER A 320 5.09 18.47 -5.29
N THR A 321 4.17 18.72 -4.36
CA THR A 321 4.38 18.41 -2.95
C THR A 321 4.49 16.90 -2.71
N MET A 322 3.63 16.10 -3.36
CA MET A 322 3.70 14.65 -3.29
C MET A 322 5.01 14.12 -3.87
N LEU A 323 5.45 14.62 -5.03
CA LEU A 323 6.73 14.25 -5.66
C LEU A 323 7.91 14.52 -4.72
N PHE A 324 7.92 15.69 -4.09
CA PHE A 324 8.99 16.11 -3.17
C PHE A 324 9.15 15.13 -2.00
N PHE A 325 8.06 14.67 -1.38
CA PHE A 325 8.13 13.77 -0.24
C PHE A 325 8.28 12.30 -0.63
N SER A 326 7.83 11.89 -1.81
CA SER A 326 7.95 10.49 -2.25
C SER A 326 9.35 10.11 -2.68
N LEU A 327 10.15 11.04 -3.20
CA LEU A 327 11.49 10.75 -3.68
C LEU A 327 12.47 10.30 -2.56
N PRO A 328 12.58 10.98 -1.40
CA PRO A 328 13.37 10.47 -0.28
C PRO A 328 12.90 9.11 0.22
N PHE A 329 11.57 8.88 0.22
CA PHE A 329 11.03 7.61 0.65
C PHE A 329 11.31 6.47 -0.35
N ALA A 330 11.37 6.73 -1.65
CA ALA A 330 11.77 5.76 -2.67
C ALA A 330 13.21 5.26 -2.43
N LEU A 331 14.12 6.17 -2.03
CA LEU A 331 15.48 5.80 -1.62
C LEU A 331 15.45 4.91 -0.36
N LEU A 332 14.66 5.27 0.65
CA LEU A 332 14.49 4.43 1.83
C LEU A 332 13.92 3.05 1.49
N MET A 333 12.98 2.94 0.56
CA MET A 333 12.44 1.65 0.10
C MET A 333 13.53 0.75 -0.51
N SER A 334 14.46 1.33 -1.26
CA SER A 334 15.61 0.58 -1.80
C SER A 334 16.50 0.02 -0.68
N VAL A 335 16.75 0.81 0.36
CA VAL A 335 17.49 0.34 1.55
C VAL A 335 16.68 -0.69 2.35
N MET A 336 15.33 -0.54 2.43
CA MET A 336 14.45 -1.55 3.05
C MET A 336 14.50 -2.88 2.30
N ALA A 337 14.53 -2.86 0.97
CA ALA A 337 14.66 -4.07 0.14
C ALA A 337 16.01 -4.77 0.42
N TRP A 338 17.10 -4.01 0.50
CA TRP A 338 18.39 -4.56 0.89
C TRP A 338 18.38 -5.16 2.30
N SER A 339 17.81 -4.43 3.27
CA SER A 339 17.65 -4.92 4.64
C SER A 339 16.88 -6.24 4.70
N LEU A 340 15.80 -6.35 3.91
CA LEU A 340 15.02 -7.57 3.78
C LEU A 340 15.86 -8.73 3.24
N LEU A 341 16.59 -8.51 2.15
CA LEU A 341 17.47 -9.54 1.55
C LEU A 341 18.53 -10.01 2.55
N LYS A 342 19.13 -9.08 3.31
CA LYS A 342 20.09 -9.42 4.36
C LYS A 342 19.45 -10.26 5.47
N GLY A 343 18.26 -9.88 5.92
CA GLY A 343 17.50 -10.63 6.91
C GLY A 343 17.14 -12.04 6.45
N LEU A 344 16.69 -12.19 5.19
CA LEU A 344 16.36 -13.51 4.60
C LEU A 344 17.60 -14.41 4.45
N ARG A 345 18.76 -13.84 4.09
CA ARG A 345 20.02 -14.60 4.02
C ARG A 345 20.42 -15.12 5.41
N PHE A 346 20.30 -14.27 6.43
CA PHE A 346 20.57 -14.66 7.81
C PHE A 346 19.62 -15.77 8.28
N GLU A 347 18.32 -15.63 8.02
CA GLU A 347 17.32 -16.65 8.35
C GLU A 347 17.61 -17.98 7.65
N ARG A 348 17.96 -17.95 6.37
CA ARG A 348 18.34 -19.15 5.62
C ARG A 348 19.55 -19.87 6.23
N GLN A 349 20.56 -19.13 6.62
CA GLN A 349 21.76 -19.70 7.27
C GLN A 349 21.41 -20.34 8.62
N TYR A 350 20.59 -19.66 9.41
CA TYR A 350 20.17 -20.15 10.72
C TYR A 350 19.34 -21.44 10.62
N TYR A 351 18.32 -21.46 9.77
CA TYR A 351 17.43 -22.64 9.64
C TYR A 351 18.03 -23.78 8.79
N SER A 352 18.92 -23.51 7.85
CA SER A 352 19.61 -24.60 7.15
C SER A 352 20.52 -25.40 8.07
N THR A 353 20.90 -24.80 9.19
CA THR A 353 21.71 -25.46 10.23
C THR A 353 20.86 -26.27 11.22
N GLU A 354 19.55 -25.92 11.38
CA GLU A 354 18.67 -26.63 12.33
C GLU A 354 17.98 -27.87 11.74
N VAL A 355 17.78 -27.92 10.42
CA VAL A 355 16.97 -28.99 9.79
C VAL A 355 17.77 -30.20 9.36
N SER A 356 19.08 -30.09 9.27
CA SER A 356 19.91 -31.25 9.00
C SER A 356 20.46 -31.82 10.32
N ASP A 357 19.85 -32.85 10.77
CA ASP A 357 20.33 -33.78 11.79
C ASP A 357 19.90 -33.53 13.24
N LEU A 358 19.11 -34.45 13.70
CA LEU A 358 19.10 -34.90 15.09
C LEU A 358 20.50 -34.74 15.68
N TRP A 359 20.60 -34.13 16.85
CA TRP A 359 21.78 -34.00 17.65
C TRP A 359 22.46 -35.39 17.84
N THR A 360 23.23 -35.81 16.86
CA THR A 360 24.10 -36.96 17.00
C THR A 360 25.38 -36.46 17.62
N GLY A 361 25.86 -37.16 18.64
CA GLY A 361 27.00 -36.76 19.44
C GLY A 361 28.33 -36.55 18.68
N ALA A 362 28.34 -36.75 17.36
CA ALA A 362 29.50 -36.54 16.49
C ALA A 362 29.65 -35.07 15.99
N ASN A 363 28.55 -34.29 15.87
CA ASN A 363 28.57 -32.99 15.21
C ASN A 363 28.51 -31.76 16.14
N TRP A 364 28.42 -31.95 17.46
CA TRP A 364 28.30 -30.83 18.40
C TRP A 364 29.49 -29.86 18.39
N ARG A 365 30.70 -30.38 18.15
CA ARG A 365 31.95 -29.57 18.14
C ARG A 365 32.01 -28.64 16.92
N SER A 366 31.58 -29.08 15.74
CA SER A 366 31.54 -28.25 14.54
C SER A 366 30.47 -27.17 14.66
N ARG A 367 29.34 -27.49 15.29
CA ARG A 367 28.26 -26.52 15.58
C ARG A 367 28.63 -25.49 16.65
N LEU A 368 29.33 -25.96 17.71
CA LEU A 368 29.84 -25.03 18.70
C LEU A 368 30.87 -24.07 18.11
N ARG A 369 31.71 -24.54 17.18
CA ARG A 369 32.62 -23.67 16.42
C ARG A 369 31.87 -22.65 15.57
N GLN A 370 30.82 -23.02 14.88
CA GLN A 370 30.00 -22.09 14.09
C GLN A 370 29.27 -21.05 14.97
N LEU A 371 28.76 -21.46 16.12
CA LEU A 371 28.13 -20.56 17.10
C LEU A 371 29.13 -19.60 17.75
N VAL A 372 30.39 -20.04 17.94
CA VAL A 372 31.43 -19.23 18.58
C VAL A 372 32.14 -18.27 17.60
N ILE A 373 32.11 -18.55 16.29
CA ILE A 373 32.80 -17.72 15.29
C ILE A 373 32.01 -16.47 14.88
N GLU A 374 30.68 -16.43 15.05
CA GLU A 374 29.87 -15.32 14.53
C GLU A 374 29.11 -14.45 15.55
N PRO A 375 28.63 -14.84 16.72
CA PRO A 375 28.03 -13.91 17.65
C PRO A 375 29.05 -13.18 18.50
N LYS A 376 28.94 -11.86 18.57
CA LYS A 376 29.65 -11.09 19.61
C LYS A 376 29.24 -11.65 20.99
N ARG A 377 30.17 -11.66 21.93
CA ARG A 377 29.99 -12.17 23.30
C ARG A 377 28.66 -11.72 23.95
N ASP A 378 28.22 -10.48 23.67
CA ASP A 378 27.01 -9.92 24.22
C ASP A 378 25.72 -10.55 23.63
N ASP A 379 25.71 -10.93 22.35
CA ASP A 379 24.60 -11.61 21.69
C ASP A 379 24.45 -13.05 22.25
N THR A 380 25.55 -13.71 22.54
CA THR A 380 25.57 -15.06 23.14
C THR A 380 25.08 -15.05 24.59
N ILE A 381 25.50 -14.04 25.37
CA ILE A 381 25.05 -13.86 26.77
C ILE A 381 23.57 -13.52 26.81
N LEU A 382 23.10 -12.68 25.89
CA LEU A 382 21.68 -12.32 25.78
C LEU A 382 20.84 -13.54 25.40
N HIS A 383 21.30 -14.36 24.46
CA HIS A 383 20.61 -15.59 24.05
C HIS A 383 20.56 -16.63 25.18
N LEU A 384 21.65 -16.81 25.91
CA LEU A 384 21.70 -17.68 27.10
C LEU A 384 20.71 -17.19 28.17
N LYS A 385 20.66 -15.91 28.46
CA LYS A 385 19.77 -15.34 29.48
C LYS A 385 18.28 -15.35 29.07
N THR A 386 17.97 -15.14 27.82
CA THR A 386 16.56 -14.98 27.37
C THR A 386 15.92 -16.28 26.90
N THR A 387 16.67 -17.22 26.39
CA THR A 387 16.13 -18.44 25.80
C THR A 387 16.52 -19.70 26.63
N ALA A 388 17.80 -19.91 26.88
CA ALA A 388 18.25 -21.12 27.57
C ALA A 388 17.82 -21.13 29.05
N LEU A 389 17.92 -19.98 29.73
CA LEU A 389 17.57 -19.87 31.15
C LEU A 389 16.04 -19.94 31.36
N LEU A 390 15.23 -19.41 30.43
CA LEU A 390 13.78 -19.57 30.46
C LEU A 390 13.36 -21.02 30.20
N ALA A 391 13.89 -21.65 29.17
CA ALA A 391 13.61 -23.05 28.87
C ALA A 391 14.05 -23.98 30.02
N MET A 392 15.18 -23.71 30.66
CA MET A 392 15.62 -24.45 31.84
C MET A 392 14.72 -24.23 33.05
N ARG A 393 14.20 -23.04 33.25
CA ARG A 393 13.21 -22.76 34.31
C ARG A 393 11.87 -23.46 34.07
N GLU A 394 11.37 -23.46 32.84
CA GLU A 394 10.15 -24.19 32.47
C GLU A 394 10.33 -25.70 32.63
N LEU A 395 11.48 -26.23 32.16
CA LEU A 395 11.82 -27.65 32.35
C LEU A 395 11.91 -28.02 33.82
N ARG A 396 12.52 -27.18 34.66
CA ARG A 396 12.60 -27.39 36.11
C ARG A 396 11.17 -27.39 36.72
N GLN A 397 10.29 -26.47 36.36
CA GLN A 397 8.93 -26.45 36.88
C GLN A 397 8.15 -27.70 36.46
N LEU A 398 8.32 -28.16 35.23
CA LEU A 398 7.73 -29.41 34.74
C LEU A 398 8.27 -30.64 35.51
N LEU A 399 9.56 -30.72 35.72
CA LEU A 399 10.20 -31.85 36.44
C LEU A 399 9.79 -31.87 37.92
N ILE A 400 9.70 -30.72 38.55
CA ILE A 400 9.25 -30.63 39.96
C ILE A 400 7.74 -30.89 40.07
N GLY A 401 6.93 -30.22 39.20
CA GLY A 401 5.47 -30.29 39.30
C GLY A 401 4.87 -31.61 38.83
N THR A 402 5.42 -32.20 37.77
CA THR A 402 4.85 -33.42 37.15
C THR A 402 5.52 -34.71 37.64
N TYR A 403 6.82 -34.66 37.95
CA TYR A 403 7.60 -35.85 38.28
C TYR A 403 8.18 -35.85 39.70
N GLY A 404 7.95 -34.81 40.50
CA GLY A 404 8.40 -34.72 41.89
C GLY A 404 9.95 -34.74 42.06
N LEU A 405 10.67 -34.43 41.00
CA LEU A 405 12.14 -34.45 40.99
C LEU A 405 12.73 -33.15 41.55
N ASN A 406 13.61 -33.25 42.52
CA ASN A 406 14.29 -32.08 43.10
C ASN A 406 15.45 -31.64 42.20
N VAL A 407 15.22 -30.66 41.32
CA VAL A 407 16.21 -30.14 40.34
C VAL A 407 16.62 -28.74 40.74
N THR A 408 17.89 -28.52 41.02
CA THR A 408 18.51 -27.21 41.22
C THR A 408 19.25 -26.76 39.98
N LEU A 409 18.97 -25.53 39.49
CA LEU A 409 19.77 -24.85 38.47
C LEU A 409 20.97 -24.20 39.16
N GLN A 410 22.18 -24.69 38.90
CA GLN A 410 23.45 -24.04 39.29
C GLN A 410 23.94 -23.09 38.21
#